data_c3e45b81f580ae2f4a2403c2daebd93f
#
_entry.id   c3e45b81f580ae2f4a2403c2daebd93f
#
_cell.length_a   1.000
_cell.length_b   1.000
_cell.length_c   1.000
_cell.angle_alpha   90.00
_cell.angle_beta   90.00
_cell.angle_gamma   90.00
#
_symmetry.space_group_name_H-M   'P 1'
#
loop_
_entity.id
_entity.type
_entity.pdbx_description
1 polymer ?
#
loop_
_entity_poly.entity_id
_entity_poly.type
_entity_poly.pdbx_seq_one_letter_code
_entity_poly.pdbx_strand_id
1 'polypeptide(L)'
;QDMQLVNKKGGGGAASMDYMMSLPADGNHTLTWTTGHAVSMALGKTKVKLSDMQPLARGTDDPQLFVVNCKNDIKDAKKFISTQKSKSLKYGTTHTGGIDDVSAIAFTKKGGLKDPTIVAYKGVAPIKTNLIKGDIDVGVLNLGEALTEINEGKLCVSVVLANNRMAKIGDSPTAKELGIPVSLSTVRGFVTKKGAPADRVKQLEAGMMKAMSHNYYKNFLTEIGLDETSVVG
;
A
#
# COMPACT_ATOMS: atom_id res chain seq x y z
N GLN A 1 -17.76 -24.92 -1.93
CA GLN A 1 -17.22 -25.04 -0.56
C GLN A 1 -17.30 -23.67 0.10
N ASP A 2 -17.92 -23.58 1.27
CA ASP A 2 -18.01 -22.31 1.99
C ASP A 2 -16.64 -21.94 2.56
N MET A 3 -16.21 -20.69 2.36
CA MET A 3 -14.99 -20.16 2.96
C MET A 3 -15.31 -19.50 4.28
N GLN A 4 -14.58 -19.88 5.33
CA GLN A 4 -14.67 -19.24 6.63
C GLN A 4 -13.60 -18.14 6.74
N LEU A 5 -14.05 -16.89 6.96
CA LEU A 5 -13.15 -15.77 7.20
C LEU A 5 -12.77 -15.70 8.69
N VAL A 6 -11.47 -15.73 8.98
CA VAL A 6 -10.92 -15.64 10.35
C VAL A 6 -10.01 -14.43 10.45
N ASN A 7 -10.35 -13.48 11.33
CA ASN A 7 -9.55 -12.28 11.58
C ASN A 7 -8.59 -12.47 12.75
N LYS A 8 -7.27 -12.32 12.52
CA LYS A 8 -6.22 -12.32 13.55
C LYS A 8 -5.47 -11.00 13.52
N LYS A 9 -5.89 -10.06 14.34
CA LYS A 9 -5.30 -8.71 14.42
C LYS A 9 -4.07 -8.69 15.35
N GLY A 10 -3.07 -7.88 15.00
CA GLY A 10 -1.92 -7.57 15.85
C GLY A 10 -0.58 -7.57 15.13
N GLY A 11 0.38 -6.81 15.67
CA GLY A 11 1.77 -6.79 15.24
C GLY A 11 2.03 -6.40 13.77
N GLY A 12 1.15 -5.61 13.13
CA GLY A 12 1.29 -5.31 11.70
C GLY A 12 1.13 -6.54 10.80
N GLY A 13 0.26 -7.49 11.21
CA GLY A 13 0.04 -8.75 10.51
C GLY A 13 0.84 -9.94 11.07
N ALA A 14 1.74 -9.74 12.04
CA ALA A 14 2.50 -10.83 12.66
C ALA A 14 1.58 -11.91 13.23
N ALA A 15 0.53 -11.52 13.97
CA ALA A 15 -0.41 -12.47 14.57
C ALA A 15 -1.13 -13.35 13.53
N SER A 16 -1.47 -12.80 12.36
CA SER A 16 -2.10 -13.59 11.28
C SER A 16 -1.10 -14.53 10.60
N MET A 17 0.16 -14.11 10.44
CA MET A 17 1.22 -14.96 9.92
C MET A 17 1.55 -16.12 10.87
N ASP A 18 1.73 -15.83 12.15
CA ASP A 18 2.00 -16.86 13.16
C ASP A 18 0.84 -17.85 13.29
N TYR A 19 -0.41 -17.36 13.23
CA TYR A 19 -1.58 -18.23 13.19
C TYR A 19 -1.60 -19.12 11.95
N MET A 20 -1.32 -18.57 10.77
CA MET A 20 -1.24 -19.35 9.53
C MET A 20 -0.17 -20.44 9.63
N MET A 21 0.98 -20.15 10.24
CA MET A 21 2.06 -21.14 10.43
C MET A 21 1.70 -22.24 11.45
N SER A 22 0.75 -22.02 12.36
CA SER A 22 0.27 -23.06 13.28
C SER A 22 -0.70 -24.05 12.64
N LEU A 23 -1.22 -23.74 11.45
CA LEU A 23 -2.17 -24.59 10.72
C LEU A 23 -1.46 -25.64 9.84
N PRO A 24 -2.16 -26.75 9.48
CA PRO A 24 -1.62 -27.75 8.54
C PRO A 24 -1.25 -27.13 7.16
N ALA A 25 -0.23 -27.69 6.52
CA ALA A 25 0.13 -27.34 5.15
C ALA A 25 -0.65 -28.20 4.14
N ASP A 26 -1.98 -28.20 4.22
CA ASP A 26 -2.89 -29.04 3.45
C ASP A 26 -3.57 -28.32 2.27
N GLY A 27 -3.30 -27.00 2.13
CA GLY A 27 -3.90 -26.15 1.11
C GLY A 27 -5.37 -25.80 1.37
N ASN A 28 -5.88 -26.01 2.59
CA ASN A 28 -7.22 -25.59 2.99
C ASN A 28 -7.22 -24.21 3.66
N HIS A 29 -6.05 -23.66 3.92
CA HIS A 29 -5.87 -22.39 4.60
C HIS A 29 -5.13 -21.40 3.70
N THR A 30 -5.66 -20.20 3.58
CA THR A 30 -5.01 -19.10 2.85
C THR A 30 -4.92 -17.87 3.74
N LEU A 31 -3.87 -17.09 3.55
CA LEU A 31 -3.68 -15.81 4.21
C LEU A 31 -3.78 -14.71 3.16
N THR A 32 -4.58 -13.68 3.45
CA THR A 32 -4.53 -12.44 2.68
C THR A 32 -3.21 -11.74 2.97
N TRP A 33 -2.36 -11.65 1.97
CA TRP A 33 -1.03 -11.06 2.04
C TRP A 33 -1.06 -9.58 1.69
N THR A 34 -0.24 -8.78 2.37
CA THR A 34 0.01 -7.39 1.98
C THR A 34 1.50 -7.06 2.13
N THR A 35 1.96 -5.98 1.49
CA THR A 35 3.33 -5.47 1.67
C THR A 35 3.66 -5.19 3.15
N GLY A 36 2.66 -4.83 3.97
CA GLY A 36 2.83 -4.66 5.42
C GLY A 36 3.32 -5.91 6.16
N HIS A 37 2.99 -7.11 5.67
CA HIS A 37 3.53 -8.36 6.22
C HIS A 37 5.05 -8.46 5.95
N ALA A 38 5.51 -8.11 4.74
CA ALA A 38 6.93 -8.10 4.42
C ALA A 38 7.71 -7.09 5.30
N VAL A 39 7.15 -5.91 5.51
CA VAL A 39 7.72 -4.90 6.42
C VAL A 39 7.80 -5.44 7.86
N SER A 40 6.75 -6.09 8.34
CA SER A 40 6.75 -6.70 9.69
C SER A 40 7.78 -7.81 9.85
N MET A 41 8.01 -8.61 8.81
CA MET A 41 9.12 -9.59 8.77
C MET A 41 10.47 -8.90 8.84
N ALA A 42 10.70 -7.87 8.02
CA ALA A 42 11.96 -7.12 7.99
C ALA A 42 12.27 -6.43 9.33
N LEU A 43 11.23 -6.01 10.06
CA LEU A 43 11.34 -5.42 11.40
C LEU A 43 11.45 -6.46 12.53
N GLY A 44 11.48 -7.76 12.22
CA GLY A 44 11.60 -8.83 13.22
C GLY A 44 10.38 -9.00 14.12
N LYS A 45 9.19 -8.52 13.70
CA LYS A 45 7.94 -8.65 14.49
C LYS A 45 7.36 -10.07 14.48
N THR A 46 7.87 -10.94 13.62
CA THR A 46 7.55 -12.36 13.53
C THR A 46 8.80 -13.15 13.16
N LYS A 47 8.81 -14.45 13.44
CA LYS A 47 9.85 -15.39 13.00
C LYS A 47 9.57 -15.99 11.61
N VAL A 48 8.38 -15.75 11.07
CA VAL A 48 7.95 -16.25 9.75
C VAL A 48 8.77 -15.57 8.66
N LYS A 49 9.15 -16.34 7.65
CA LYS A 49 9.93 -15.89 6.48
C LYS A 49 9.10 -16.02 5.19
N LEU A 50 9.46 -15.27 4.18
CA LEU A 50 8.86 -15.42 2.86
C LEU A 50 8.96 -16.85 2.31
N SER A 51 10.08 -17.54 2.61
CA SER A 51 10.29 -18.95 2.23
C SER A 51 9.31 -19.93 2.86
N ASP A 52 8.62 -19.56 3.93
CA ASP A 52 7.63 -20.39 4.60
C ASP A 52 6.24 -20.32 3.96
N MET A 53 6.10 -19.46 2.95
CA MET A 53 4.86 -19.19 2.24
C MET A 53 4.94 -19.61 0.76
N GLN A 54 3.81 -20.04 0.23
CA GLN A 54 3.58 -20.31 -1.16
C GLN A 54 2.63 -19.26 -1.72
N PRO A 55 3.08 -18.35 -2.63
CA PRO A 55 2.19 -17.42 -3.31
C PRO A 55 1.13 -18.15 -4.12
N LEU A 56 -0.07 -17.58 -4.20
CA LEU A 56 -1.20 -18.09 -4.95
C LEU A 56 -1.66 -17.13 -6.05
N ALA A 57 -1.94 -15.88 -5.67
CA ALA A 57 -2.37 -14.87 -6.62
C ALA A 57 -2.16 -13.47 -6.06
N ARG A 58 -1.84 -12.51 -6.95
CA ARG A 58 -1.83 -11.08 -6.65
C ARG A 58 -3.15 -10.48 -7.12
N GLY A 59 -3.85 -9.80 -6.20
CA GLY A 59 -5.12 -9.15 -6.50
C GLY A 59 -4.97 -7.67 -6.86
N THR A 60 -4.17 -6.93 -6.10
CA THR A 60 -3.98 -5.48 -6.31
C THR A 60 -2.52 -5.08 -6.22
N ASP A 61 -2.18 -4.04 -6.96
CA ASP A 61 -0.94 -3.28 -6.81
C ASP A 61 -1.33 -1.80 -6.70
N ASP A 62 -1.25 -1.24 -5.50
CA ASP A 62 -1.81 0.04 -5.11
C ASP A 62 -0.67 0.99 -4.73
N PRO A 63 -0.22 1.86 -5.66
CA PRO A 63 0.90 2.76 -5.42
C PRO A 63 0.69 3.67 -4.22
N GLN A 64 1.76 3.95 -3.49
CA GLN A 64 1.76 4.98 -2.45
C GLN A 64 1.77 6.36 -3.09
N LEU A 65 0.95 7.26 -2.54
CA LEU A 65 0.80 8.64 -2.98
C LEU A 65 1.21 9.59 -1.86
N PHE A 66 1.85 10.70 -2.23
CA PHE A 66 2.00 11.84 -1.35
C PHE A 66 0.88 12.83 -1.63
N VAL A 67 -0.08 12.84 -0.73
CA VAL A 67 -1.32 13.62 -0.80
C VAL A 67 -1.18 14.86 0.08
N VAL A 68 -1.61 16.00 -0.41
CA VAL A 68 -1.52 17.29 0.28
C VAL A 68 -2.84 18.06 0.18
N ASN A 69 -3.02 19.08 0.98
CA ASN A 69 -4.12 20.01 0.81
C ASN A 69 -3.96 20.80 -0.50
N CYS A 70 -4.99 20.83 -1.37
CA CYS A 70 -4.94 21.55 -2.65
C CYS A 70 -4.72 23.06 -2.51
N LYS A 71 -4.95 23.64 -1.35
CA LYS A 71 -4.66 25.06 -1.05
C LYS A 71 -3.17 25.30 -0.77
N ASN A 72 -2.38 24.26 -0.56
CA ASN A 72 -0.95 24.36 -0.26
C ASN A 72 -0.13 24.36 -1.56
N ASP A 73 0.89 25.22 -1.63
CA ASP A 73 1.79 25.32 -2.79
C ASP A 73 2.58 24.05 -3.05
N ILE A 74 2.79 23.19 -2.06
CA ILE A 74 3.45 21.88 -2.23
C ILE A 74 2.61 20.86 -3.01
N LYS A 75 1.41 21.21 -3.49
CA LYS A 75 0.72 20.43 -4.54
C LYS A 75 1.53 20.36 -5.83
N ASP A 76 2.30 21.39 -6.14
CA ASP A 76 3.31 21.36 -7.20
C ASP A 76 4.51 20.52 -6.74
N ALA A 77 4.86 19.49 -7.51
CA ALA A 77 5.90 18.54 -7.14
C ALA A 77 7.30 19.18 -7.04
N LYS A 78 7.62 20.19 -7.87
CA LYS A 78 8.90 20.90 -7.79
C LYS A 78 8.97 21.72 -6.50
N LYS A 79 7.86 22.38 -6.15
CA LYS A 79 7.75 23.13 -4.91
C LYS A 79 7.83 22.19 -3.70
N PHE A 80 7.17 21.00 -3.79
CA PHE A 80 7.29 19.95 -2.78
C PHE A 80 8.75 19.57 -2.51
N ILE A 81 9.50 19.22 -3.57
CA ILE A 81 10.93 18.85 -3.46
C ILE A 81 11.75 19.99 -2.86
N SER A 82 11.59 21.22 -3.37
CA SER A 82 12.36 22.38 -2.86
C SER A 82 12.04 22.67 -1.39
N THR A 83 10.79 22.54 -0.99
CA THR A 83 10.36 22.70 0.41
C THR A 83 10.95 21.61 1.29
N GLN A 84 10.88 20.34 0.88
CA GLN A 84 11.44 19.21 1.65
C GLN A 84 12.98 19.28 1.75
N LYS A 85 13.65 19.90 0.77
CA LYS A 85 15.09 20.21 0.86
C LYS A 85 15.41 21.22 1.94
N SER A 86 14.55 22.22 2.13
CA SER A 86 14.79 23.35 3.05
C SER A 86 14.33 23.07 4.48
N LYS A 87 13.20 22.37 4.66
CA LYS A 87 12.63 22.02 5.97
C LYS A 87 12.06 20.61 5.98
N SER A 88 12.00 19.98 7.14
CA SER A 88 11.27 18.73 7.35
C SER A 88 9.77 19.00 7.25
N LEU A 89 9.06 18.25 6.39
CA LEU A 89 7.60 18.24 6.33
C LEU A 89 7.04 17.18 7.28
N LYS A 90 5.83 17.40 7.78
CA LYS A 90 5.09 16.45 8.63
C LYS A 90 4.30 15.49 7.76
N TYR A 91 4.61 14.20 7.84
CA TYR A 91 3.96 13.12 7.10
C TYR A 91 3.02 12.33 8.00
N GLY A 92 1.72 12.35 7.68
CA GLY A 92 0.73 11.48 8.32
C GLY A 92 0.77 10.07 7.74
N THR A 93 0.89 9.07 8.61
CA THR A 93 0.95 7.65 8.27
C THR A 93 -0.04 6.86 9.10
N THR A 94 -0.49 5.68 8.62
CA THR A 94 -1.55 4.91 9.27
C THR A 94 -1.10 4.15 10.51
N HIS A 95 0.19 3.88 10.65
CA HIS A 95 0.79 3.27 11.85
C HIS A 95 2.32 3.32 11.77
N THR A 96 2.97 3.28 12.92
CA THR A 96 4.43 3.29 12.99
C THR A 96 5.05 2.01 12.42
N GLY A 97 6.06 2.17 11.56
CA GLY A 97 6.80 1.08 10.91
C GLY A 97 5.96 0.33 9.87
N GLY A 98 5.03 1.01 9.22
CA GLY A 98 4.27 0.52 8.08
C GLY A 98 4.90 0.88 6.74
N ILE A 99 4.24 0.49 5.65
CA ILE A 99 4.68 0.83 4.30
C ILE A 99 4.68 2.33 4.05
N ASP A 100 3.80 3.08 4.72
CA ASP A 100 3.70 4.53 4.62
C ASP A 100 4.98 5.20 5.14
N ASP A 101 5.46 4.78 6.32
CA ASP A 101 6.73 5.27 6.90
C ASP A 101 7.92 4.94 5.98
N VAL A 102 7.97 3.68 5.50
CA VAL A 102 9.00 3.22 4.56
C VAL A 102 8.99 4.08 3.30
N SER A 103 7.82 4.43 2.78
CA SER A 103 7.65 5.26 1.59
C SER A 103 8.18 6.67 1.78
N ALA A 104 7.81 7.34 2.88
CA ALA A 104 8.29 8.68 3.19
C ALA A 104 9.81 8.70 3.38
N ILE A 105 10.36 7.75 4.16
CA ILE A 105 11.80 7.66 4.46
C ILE A 105 12.60 7.30 3.20
N ALA A 106 12.15 6.32 2.41
CA ALA A 106 12.85 5.92 1.19
C ALA A 106 12.92 7.07 0.17
N PHE A 107 11.80 7.78 -0.02
CA PHE A 107 11.72 8.92 -0.92
C PHE A 107 12.69 10.04 -0.49
N THR A 108 12.65 10.45 0.76
CA THR A 108 13.50 11.55 1.24
C THR A 108 14.98 11.17 1.22
N LYS A 109 15.34 9.96 1.65
CA LYS A 109 16.73 9.48 1.59
C LYS A 109 17.26 9.35 0.17
N LYS A 110 16.51 8.74 -0.74
CA LYS A 110 16.93 8.58 -2.14
C LYS A 110 16.98 9.92 -2.89
N GLY A 111 16.14 10.87 -2.51
CA GLY A 111 16.13 12.22 -3.07
C GLY A 111 17.17 13.18 -2.47
N GLY A 112 17.94 12.77 -1.48
CA GLY A 112 18.86 13.67 -0.75
C GLY A 112 18.11 14.84 -0.10
N LEU A 113 16.89 14.58 0.40
CA LEU A 113 16.02 15.56 1.03
C LEU A 113 16.15 15.47 2.57
N LYS A 114 15.66 16.48 3.28
CA LYS A 114 15.58 16.38 4.75
C LYS A 114 14.68 15.23 5.18
N ASP A 115 14.99 14.60 6.29
CA ASP A 115 14.20 13.52 6.85
C ASP A 115 12.76 13.99 7.15
N PRO A 116 11.74 13.14 6.92
CA PRO A 116 10.36 13.47 7.22
C PRO A 116 10.10 13.45 8.72
N THR A 117 9.22 14.32 9.21
CA THR A 117 8.64 14.19 10.55
C THR A 117 7.43 13.28 10.46
N ILE A 118 7.55 12.03 10.89
CA ILE A 118 6.46 11.05 10.84
C ILE A 118 5.47 11.30 11.99
N VAL A 119 4.17 11.40 11.65
CA VAL A 119 3.05 11.50 12.58
C VAL A 119 2.13 10.31 12.34
N ALA A 120 2.22 9.30 13.20
CA ALA A 120 1.44 8.08 13.07
C ALA A 120 0.01 8.24 13.62
N TYR A 121 -0.97 7.87 12.83
CA TYR A 121 -2.40 7.91 13.17
C TYR A 121 -2.99 6.50 13.25
N LYS A 122 -4.16 6.37 13.85
CA LYS A 122 -4.93 5.11 13.85
C LYS A 122 -5.86 5.06 12.63
N GLY A 123 -5.28 4.92 11.43
CA GLY A 123 -6.00 4.81 10.16
C GLY A 123 -6.06 6.10 9.35
N VAL A 124 -6.74 6.06 8.23
CA VAL A 124 -6.75 7.09 7.17
C VAL A 124 -7.57 8.33 7.51
N ALA A 125 -8.73 8.17 8.14
CA ALA A 125 -9.66 9.27 8.38
C ALA A 125 -9.04 10.44 9.14
N PRO A 126 -8.29 10.24 10.26
CA PRO A 126 -7.61 11.36 10.93
C PRO A 126 -6.50 11.99 10.08
N ILE A 127 -5.81 11.25 9.20
CA ILE A 127 -4.82 11.81 8.28
C ILE A 127 -5.49 12.82 7.35
N LYS A 128 -6.58 12.44 6.67
CA LYS A 128 -7.33 13.33 5.78
C LYS A 128 -7.83 14.58 6.49
N THR A 129 -8.38 14.41 7.69
CA THR A 129 -8.85 15.53 8.51
C THR A 129 -7.72 16.52 8.83
N ASN A 130 -6.56 16.03 9.26
CA ASN A 130 -5.43 16.89 9.64
C ASN A 130 -4.73 17.50 8.42
N LEU A 131 -4.74 16.85 7.25
CA LEU A 131 -4.32 17.46 5.97
C LEU A 131 -5.20 18.64 5.60
N ILE A 132 -6.52 18.50 5.68
CA ILE A 132 -7.48 19.56 5.32
C ILE A 132 -7.36 20.73 6.30
N LYS A 133 -7.11 20.47 7.58
CA LYS A 133 -6.87 21.51 8.60
C LYS A 133 -5.50 22.18 8.47
N GLY A 134 -4.51 21.51 7.87
CA GLY A 134 -3.13 21.99 7.78
C GLY A 134 -2.26 21.66 9.01
N ASP A 135 -2.68 20.72 9.86
CA ASP A 135 -1.91 20.25 11.02
C ASP A 135 -0.73 19.38 10.62
N ILE A 136 -0.84 18.70 9.47
CA ILE A 136 0.22 17.97 8.77
C ILE A 136 0.34 18.46 7.32
N ASP A 137 1.53 18.31 6.73
CA ASP A 137 1.83 18.78 5.38
C ASP A 137 1.50 17.75 4.30
N VAL A 138 1.75 16.48 4.56
CA VAL A 138 1.66 15.37 3.62
C VAL A 138 0.93 14.19 4.25
N GLY A 139 0.05 13.54 3.54
CA GLY A 139 -0.49 12.22 3.87
C GLY A 139 0.13 11.16 2.94
N VAL A 140 0.61 10.06 3.51
CA VAL A 140 1.02 8.91 2.73
C VAL A 140 -0.19 7.98 2.65
N LEU A 141 -0.80 7.92 1.47
CA LEU A 141 -2.09 7.25 1.26
C LEU A 141 -2.09 6.45 -0.04
N ASN A 142 -3.02 5.52 -0.15
CA ASN A 142 -3.36 4.87 -1.41
C ASN A 142 -4.52 5.62 -2.11
N LEU A 143 -4.68 5.44 -3.43
CA LEU A 143 -5.66 6.22 -4.21
C LEU A 143 -7.08 6.05 -3.70
N GLY A 144 -7.55 4.81 -3.49
CA GLY A 144 -8.90 4.53 -3.01
C GLY A 144 -9.22 5.16 -1.65
N GLU A 145 -8.20 5.47 -0.85
CA GLU A 145 -8.36 6.08 0.48
C GLU A 145 -8.63 7.59 0.41
N ALA A 146 -8.19 8.26 -0.66
CA ALA A 146 -8.28 9.72 -0.83
C ALA A 146 -9.10 10.14 -2.05
N LEU A 147 -9.60 9.19 -2.86
CA LEU A 147 -10.22 9.46 -4.16
C LEU A 147 -11.41 10.44 -4.06
N THR A 148 -12.23 10.32 -3.04
CA THR A 148 -13.37 11.22 -2.81
C THR A 148 -12.89 12.66 -2.64
N GLU A 149 -11.96 12.91 -1.74
CA GLU A 149 -11.45 14.25 -1.45
C GLU A 149 -10.61 14.82 -2.62
N ILE A 150 -9.99 13.95 -3.41
CA ILE A 150 -9.29 14.34 -4.65
C ILE A 150 -10.30 14.81 -5.69
N ASN A 151 -11.37 14.06 -5.92
CA ASN A 151 -12.45 14.43 -6.85
C ASN A 151 -13.17 15.71 -6.42
N GLU A 152 -13.28 15.95 -5.13
CA GLU A 152 -13.86 17.19 -4.57
C GLU A 152 -12.88 18.38 -4.61
N GLY A 153 -11.64 18.20 -5.06
CA GLY A 153 -10.61 19.24 -5.09
C GLY A 153 -10.13 19.72 -3.72
N LYS A 154 -10.37 18.95 -2.66
CA LYS A 154 -9.88 19.24 -1.30
C LYS A 154 -8.46 18.77 -1.11
N LEU A 155 -8.14 17.59 -1.62
CA LEU A 155 -6.81 16.98 -1.57
C LEU A 155 -6.26 16.81 -2.99
N CYS A 156 -4.95 17.02 -3.12
CA CYS A 156 -4.19 16.90 -4.36
C CYS A 156 -3.04 15.91 -4.18
N VAL A 157 -2.65 15.23 -5.26
CA VAL A 157 -1.48 14.35 -5.26
C VAL A 157 -0.27 15.14 -5.75
N SER A 158 0.76 15.27 -4.93
CA SER A 158 2.03 15.91 -5.33
C SER A 158 2.96 14.95 -6.03
N VAL A 159 3.06 13.71 -5.56
CA VAL A 159 4.00 12.71 -6.08
C VAL A 159 3.38 11.32 -6.01
N VAL A 160 3.59 10.53 -7.05
CA VAL A 160 3.18 9.13 -7.16
C VAL A 160 4.42 8.23 -7.01
N LEU A 161 4.38 7.24 -6.13
CA LEU A 161 5.46 6.27 -5.98
C LEU A 161 5.23 5.03 -6.87
N ALA A 162 5.01 5.27 -8.17
CA ALA A 162 4.83 4.23 -9.19
C ALA A 162 5.86 4.36 -10.31
N ASN A 163 5.94 3.34 -11.16
CA ASN A 163 6.78 3.39 -12.35
C ASN A 163 6.20 4.29 -13.45
N ASN A 164 4.87 4.40 -13.52
CA ASN A 164 4.13 5.20 -14.50
C ASN A 164 3.14 6.12 -13.77
N ARG A 165 2.74 7.21 -14.44
CA ARG A 165 1.65 8.07 -13.96
C ARG A 165 0.34 7.31 -13.91
N MET A 166 -0.59 7.80 -13.10
CA MET A 166 -1.94 7.25 -12.95
C MET A 166 -2.94 8.25 -13.56
N ALA A 167 -3.66 7.86 -14.62
CA ALA A 167 -4.56 8.78 -15.34
C ALA A 167 -5.66 9.37 -14.44
N LYS A 168 -6.14 8.61 -13.46
CA LYS A 168 -7.21 9.07 -12.54
C LYS A 168 -6.84 10.23 -11.61
N ILE A 169 -5.56 10.56 -11.49
CA ILE A 169 -5.08 11.66 -10.64
C ILE A 169 -4.38 12.75 -11.45
N GLY A 170 -4.68 12.83 -12.75
CA GLY A 170 -4.20 13.88 -13.66
C GLY A 170 -2.70 13.82 -13.87
N ASP A 171 -2.07 15.00 -13.94
CA ASP A 171 -0.66 15.16 -14.32
C ASP A 171 0.34 14.99 -13.17
N SER A 172 -0.08 14.40 -12.05
CA SER A 172 0.81 14.18 -10.90
C SER A 172 2.02 13.33 -11.31
N PRO A 173 3.26 13.83 -11.15
CA PRO A 173 4.44 13.11 -11.62
C PRO A 173 4.79 11.95 -10.70
N THR A 174 5.48 10.96 -11.26
CA THR A 174 6.10 9.91 -10.46
C THR A 174 7.37 10.41 -9.77
N ALA A 175 7.77 9.76 -8.68
CA ALA A 175 9.04 10.03 -8.02
C ALA A 175 10.22 9.85 -8.99
N LYS A 176 10.14 8.85 -9.88
CA LYS A 176 11.15 8.58 -10.92
C LYS A 176 11.31 9.74 -11.90
N GLU A 177 10.21 10.37 -12.36
CA GLU A 177 10.25 11.55 -13.23
C GLU A 177 10.88 12.75 -12.54
N LEU A 178 10.83 12.83 -11.22
CA LEU A 178 11.48 13.84 -10.38
C LEU A 178 12.96 13.51 -10.06
N GLY A 179 13.53 12.45 -10.67
CA GLY A 179 14.90 12.00 -10.43
C GLY A 179 15.10 11.22 -9.15
N ILE A 180 14.02 10.79 -8.49
CA ILE A 180 14.07 10.00 -7.25
C ILE A 180 13.63 8.57 -7.56
N PRO A 181 14.56 7.58 -7.66
CA PRO A 181 14.24 6.23 -8.12
C PRO A 181 13.59 5.40 -7.01
N VAL A 182 12.36 5.77 -6.66
CA VAL A 182 11.52 5.07 -5.67
C VAL A 182 10.18 4.72 -6.30
N SER A 183 9.81 3.43 -6.21
CA SER A 183 8.50 2.91 -6.55
C SER A 183 8.08 1.99 -5.42
N LEU A 184 7.02 2.31 -4.73
CA LEU A 184 6.52 1.59 -3.56
C LEU A 184 5.01 1.52 -3.62
N SER A 185 4.47 0.33 -3.36
CA SER A 185 3.03 0.08 -3.40
C SER A 185 2.59 -0.86 -2.29
N THR A 186 1.32 -0.78 -1.96
CA THR A 186 0.63 -1.80 -1.17
C THR A 186 0.14 -2.90 -2.11
N VAL A 187 0.93 -3.94 -2.28
CA VAL A 187 0.51 -5.15 -2.98
C VAL A 187 -0.39 -5.96 -2.05
N ARG A 188 -1.53 -6.43 -2.57
CA ARG A 188 -2.42 -7.36 -1.86
C ARG A 188 -2.60 -8.61 -2.69
N GLY A 189 -2.54 -9.76 -2.04
CA GLY A 189 -2.67 -11.05 -2.69
C GLY A 189 -3.02 -12.15 -1.69
N PHE A 190 -2.82 -13.37 -2.10
CA PHE A 190 -3.08 -14.56 -1.29
C PHE A 190 -1.88 -15.47 -1.30
N VAL A 191 -1.61 -16.03 -0.13
CA VAL A 191 -0.56 -17.04 0.06
C VAL A 191 -1.12 -18.22 0.84
N THR A 192 -0.52 -19.39 0.71
CA THR A 192 -0.73 -20.53 1.60
C THR A 192 0.59 -20.94 2.26
N LYS A 193 0.54 -21.85 3.22
CA LYS A 193 1.74 -22.38 3.88
C LYS A 193 2.56 -23.21 2.90
N LYS A 194 3.87 -23.04 2.90
CA LYS A 194 4.80 -23.85 2.11
C LYS A 194 4.67 -25.33 2.49
N GLY A 195 4.72 -26.21 1.47
CA GLY A 195 4.53 -27.65 1.66
C GLY A 195 3.09 -28.14 1.42
N ALA A 196 2.16 -27.24 1.05
CA ALA A 196 0.84 -27.67 0.58
C ALA A 196 0.95 -28.54 -0.69
N PRO A 197 0.06 -29.54 -0.89
CA PRO A 197 0.06 -30.39 -2.07
C PRO A 197 -0.02 -29.58 -3.37
N ALA A 198 0.80 -29.91 -4.37
CA ALA A 198 0.95 -29.13 -5.60
C ALA A 198 -0.34 -29.03 -6.42
N ASP A 199 -1.14 -30.08 -6.45
CA ASP A 199 -2.46 -30.11 -7.10
C ASP A 199 -3.43 -29.15 -6.41
N ARG A 200 -3.38 -29.09 -5.08
CA ARG A 200 -4.19 -28.18 -4.29
C ARG A 200 -3.81 -26.71 -4.51
N VAL A 201 -2.49 -26.43 -4.56
CA VAL A 201 -1.98 -25.09 -4.90
C VAL A 201 -2.50 -24.66 -6.27
N LYS A 202 -2.40 -25.50 -7.30
CA LYS A 202 -2.92 -25.21 -8.64
C LYS A 202 -4.44 -24.96 -8.66
N GLN A 203 -5.22 -25.70 -7.87
CA GLN A 203 -6.66 -25.49 -7.75
C GLN A 203 -6.97 -24.13 -7.14
N LEU A 204 -6.23 -23.71 -6.09
CA LEU A 204 -6.40 -22.42 -5.44
C LEU A 204 -6.04 -21.27 -6.39
N GLU A 205 -4.89 -21.37 -7.06
CA GLU A 205 -4.46 -20.40 -8.07
C GLU A 205 -5.52 -20.22 -9.15
N ALA A 206 -5.97 -21.31 -9.77
CA ALA A 206 -6.98 -21.29 -10.82
C ALA A 206 -8.31 -20.69 -10.33
N GLY A 207 -8.75 -21.04 -9.12
CA GLY A 207 -9.96 -20.52 -8.52
C GLY A 207 -9.88 -19.00 -8.25
N MET A 208 -8.76 -18.54 -7.71
CA MET A 208 -8.52 -17.11 -7.46
C MET A 208 -8.43 -16.32 -8.76
N MET A 209 -7.70 -16.82 -9.76
CA MET A 209 -7.59 -16.16 -11.07
C MET A 209 -8.97 -16.06 -11.75
N LYS A 210 -9.79 -17.12 -11.67
CA LYS A 210 -11.16 -17.09 -12.18
C LYS A 210 -12.01 -16.06 -11.46
N ALA A 211 -11.94 -15.97 -10.13
CA ALA A 211 -12.67 -14.97 -9.35
C ALA A 211 -12.23 -13.54 -9.71
N MET A 212 -10.93 -13.30 -9.85
CA MET A 212 -10.37 -11.99 -10.19
C MET A 212 -10.62 -11.58 -11.65
N SER A 213 -10.88 -12.54 -12.55
CA SER A 213 -11.29 -12.24 -13.93
C SER A 213 -12.77 -11.87 -14.07
N HIS A 214 -13.56 -12.07 -13.03
CA HIS A 214 -14.98 -11.77 -13.03
C HIS A 214 -15.25 -10.26 -13.04
N ASN A 215 -16.32 -9.83 -13.73
CA ASN A 215 -16.67 -8.41 -13.86
C ASN A 215 -16.88 -7.72 -12.52
N TYR A 216 -17.40 -8.41 -11.51
CA TYR A 216 -17.56 -7.88 -10.16
C TYR A 216 -16.20 -7.37 -9.60
N TYR A 217 -15.13 -8.17 -9.74
CA TYR A 217 -13.80 -7.77 -9.27
C TYR A 217 -13.21 -6.64 -10.11
N LYS A 218 -13.38 -6.68 -11.43
CA LYS A 218 -12.93 -5.62 -12.34
C LYS A 218 -13.62 -4.29 -12.03
N ASN A 219 -14.94 -4.30 -11.83
CA ASN A 219 -15.70 -3.11 -11.46
C ASN A 219 -15.22 -2.56 -10.10
N PHE A 220 -14.98 -3.44 -9.13
CA PHE A 220 -14.40 -3.03 -7.85
C PHE A 220 -13.04 -2.33 -8.02
N LEU A 221 -12.13 -2.86 -8.85
CA LEU A 221 -10.85 -2.19 -9.13
C LEU A 221 -11.05 -0.81 -9.76
N THR A 222 -11.99 -0.68 -10.68
CA THR A 222 -12.34 0.60 -11.32
C THR A 222 -12.88 1.61 -10.30
N GLU A 223 -13.77 1.18 -9.41
CA GLU A 223 -14.35 2.03 -8.37
C GLU A 223 -13.30 2.61 -7.42
N ILE A 224 -12.30 1.80 -7.05
CA ILE A 224 -11.22 2.23 -6.14
C ILE A 224 -10.00 2.81 -6.89
N GLY A 225 -10.06 2.94 -8.22
CA GLY A 225 -9.01 3.57 -9.02
C GLY A 225 -7.78 2.70 -9.28
N LEU A 226 -7.89 1.38 -9.19
CA LEU A 226 -6.77 0.43 -9.33
C LEU A 226 -6.81 -0.42 -10.61
N ASP A 227 -7.73 -0.15 -11.52
CA ASP A 227 -7.86 -0.86 -12.79
C ASP A 227 -6.64 -0.72 -13.72
N GLU A 228 -5.90 0.40 -13.61
CA GLU A 228 -4.68 0.63 -14.40
C GLU A 228 -3.41 0.03 -13.79
N THR A 229 -3.36 -0.10 -12.46
CA THR A 229 -2.13 -0.50 -11.75
C THR A 229 -2.14 -1.95 -11.31
N SER A 230 -3.34 -2.55 -11.14
CA SER A 230 -3.47 -3.91 -10.65
C SER A 230 -3.36 -4.92 -11.79
N VAL A 231 -2.16 -5.42 -11.99
CA VAL A 231 -1.94 -6.61 -12.84
C VAL A 231 -2.22 -7.84 -11.99
N VAL A 232 -3.34 -8.49 -12.25
CA VAL A 232 -3.75 -9.74 -11.60
C VAL A 232 -2.88 -10.88 -12.12
N GLY A 233 -2.26 -11.67 -11.21
CA GLY A 233 -1.42 -12.79 -11.63
C GLY A 233 -0.63 -13.42 -10.51
#